data_4fecb22c93a8f5301b0e33fe39faea11
#
_entry.id   4fecb22c93a8f5301b0e33fe39faea11
#
_cell.length_a   1.000
_cell.length_b   1.000
_cell.length_c   1.000
_cell.angle_alpha   90.00
_cell.angle_beta   90.00
_cell.angle_gamma   90.00
#
_symmetry.space_group_name_H-M   'P 1'
#
loop_
_entity.id
_entity.type
_entity.pdbx_description
1 polymer ?
#
loop_
_entity_poly.entity_id
_entity_poly.type
_entity_poly.pdbx_seq_one_letter_code
_entity_poly.pdbx_strand_id
1 'polypeptide(L)'
;MNFRTQVELPKREAEIRHSDRIMLFGSCFAENIGNLLLTNKFRCDVNPFGILYNPLSVVEALWQILSHQTYMEEDLFYAGGCWHSWMHHSVFSASTAASCLSSINTRLEQASAGLPQLDWLVITWGTAFAYWLKERTMVVGNCHKQPDSLFTRQLLTVEEIVTEWECVLVELRKVNPFLKILFTVSPIRHSKDGMHGNQISKSTLLLAVDELCRRWSDCYYFPSYEIMMDELRDYRFYADDMLHPSPVAVSYLWECFTECYFSKETDGIMKEWEDIRKALAHKPFNAQSETYRKFLTQIVLKIERLKEKFPYFDLQKELEQCQARLKI
;
A
#
# COMPACT_ATOMS: atom_id res chain seq x y z
N MET A 1 -18.52 -18.78 25.93
CA MET A 1 -18.43 -17.34 26.30
C MET A 1 -17.39 -16.74 25.38
N ASN A 2 -17.76 -15.71 24.62
CA ASN A 2 -16.83 -15.04 23.71
C ASN A 2 -16.21 -13.85 24.46
N PHE A 3 -14.89 -13.84 24.64
CA PHE A 3 -14.17 -12.79 25.38
C PHE A 3 -13.73 -11.61 24.51
N ARG A 4 -14.05 -11.65 23.21
CA ARG A 4 -13.62 -10.66 22.21
C ARG A 4 -14.83 -10.23 21.39
N THR A 5 -14.98 -8.92 21.18
CA THR A 5 -15.87 -8.40 20.16
C THR A 5 -15.25 -8.71 18.78
N GLN A 6 -16.00 -9.33 17.89
CA GLN A 6 -15.58 -9.53 16.51
C GLN A 6 -16.18 -8.43 15.65
N VAL A 7 -15.37 -7.83 14.80
CA VAL A 7 -15.83 -6.91 13.78
C VAL A 7 -16.44 -7.72 12.64
N GLU A 8 -17.65 -7.38 12.22
CA GLU A 8 -18.25 -8.00 11.06
C GLU A 8 -17.45 -7.63 9.81
N LEU A 9 -16.87 -8.66 9.19
CA LEU A 9 -16.16 -8.47 7.95
C LEU A 9 -17.14 -8.28 6.78
N PRO A 10 -16.83 -7.39 5.81
CA PRO A 10 -17.69 -7.20 4.65
C PRO A 10 -17.94 -8.55 3.94
N LYS A 11 -19.17 -8.75 3.47
CA LYS A 11 -19.45 -9.89 2.61
C LYS A 11 -18.61 -9.78 1.35
N ARG A 12 -18.12 -10.93 0.87
CA ARG A 12 -17.30 -11.00 -0.34
C ARG A 12 -18.14 -10.60 -1.58
N GLU A 13 -18.15 -9.32 -1.90
CA GLU A 13 -18.84 -8.76 -3.07
C GLU A 13 -17.92 -8.71 -4.29
N ALA A 14 -16.61 -8.65 -4.06
CA ALA A 14 -15.58 -8.69 -5.08
C ALA A 14 -14.36 -9.46 -4.59
N GLU A 15 -13.65 -10.11 -5.51
CA GLU A 15 -12.50 -10.95 -5.19
C GLU A 15 -11.23 -10.41 -5.86
N ILE A 16 -10.13 -10.44 -5.12
CA ILE A 16 -8.78 -10.21 -5.61
C ILE A 16 -8.22 -11.57 -6.04
N ARG A 17 -7.93 -11.71 -7.32
CA ARG A 17 -7.24 -12.87 -7.88
C ARG A 17 -5.74 -12.69 -7.76
N HIS A 18 -5.02 -13.79 -7.64
CA HIS A 18 -3.56 -13.72 -7.55
C HIS A 18 -2.90 -13.09 -8.80
N SER A 19 -3.55 -13.19 -9.97
CA SER A 19 -3.10 -12.59 -11.23
C SER A 19 -3.39 -11.11 -11.35
N ASP A 20 -4.23 -10.54 -10.48
CA ASP A 20 -4.66 -9.15 -10.57
C ASP A 20 -3.48 -8.19 -10.38
N ARG A 21 -3.56 -7.05 -11.07
CA ARG A 21 -2.63 -5.93 -10.90
C ARG A 21 -3.20 -4.98 -9.87
N ILE A 22 -2.43 -4.72 -8.83
CA ILE A 22 -2.86 -3.96 -7.67
C ILE A 22 -1.94 -2.76 -7.49
N MET A 23 -2.49 -1.57 -7.35
CA MET A 23 -1.75 -0.38 -6.93
C MET A 23 -2.22 0.05 -5.55
N LEU A 24 -1.30 0.36 -4.65
CA LEU A 24 -1.62 0.82 -3.31
C LEU A 24 -1.14 2.25 -3.09
N PHE A 25 -1.99 3.05 -2.46
CA PHE A 25 -1.62 4.36 -1.93
C PHE A 25 -1.96 4.46 -0.46
N GLY A 26 -1.15 5.16 0.28
CA GLY A 26 -1.53 5.58 1.63
C GLY A 26 -0.41 5.55 2.65
N SER A 27 -0.81 5.30 3.89
CA SER A 27 0.05 5.31 5.06
C SER A 27 0.98 4.10 5.15
N CYS A 28 1.79 4.04 6.22
CA CYS A 28 2.63 2.87 6.52
C CYS A 28 1.84 1.54 6.56
N PHE A 29 0.54 1.58 6.82
CA PHE A 29 -0.29 0.37 6.75
C PHE A 29 -0.46 -0.12 5.31
N ALA A 30 -0.64 0.79 4.34
CA ALA A 30 -0.63 0.42 2.92
C ALA A 30 0.70 -0.24 2.51
N GLU A 31 1.81 0.27 3.03
CA GLU A 31 3.13 -0.32 2.80
C GLU A 31 3.24 -1.72 3.42
N ASN A 32 2.73 -1.94 4.64
CA ASN A 32 2.72 -3.26 5.28
C ASN A 32 1.92 -4.28 4.45
N ILE A 33 0.69 -3.94 4.04
CA ILE A 33 -0.14 -4.82 3.20
C ILE A 33 0.50 -5.03 1.83
N GLY A 34 1.03 -3.97 1.22
CA GLY A 34 1.74 -4.04 -0.06
C GLY A 34 2.95 -4.97 0.00
N ASN A 35 3.76 -4.90 1.06
CA ASN A 35 4.90 -5.79 1.27
C ASN A 35 4.48 -7.25 1.47
N LEU A 36 3.34 -7.51 2.12
CA LEU A 36 2.78 -8.86 2.24
C LEU A 36 2.30 -9.38 0.88
N LEU A 37 1.65 -8.54 0.06
CA LEU A 37 1.28 -8.89 -1.31
C LEU A 37 2.53 -9.21 -2.16
N LEU A 38 3.56 -8.36 -2.15
CA LEU A 38 4.81 -8.58 -2.88
C LEU A 38 5.54 -9.86 -2.41
N THR A 39 5.56 -10.11 -1.09
CA THR A 39 6.14 -11.33 -0.51
C THR A 39 5.41 -12.58 -1.01
N ASN A 40 4.10 -12.47 -1.24
CA ASN A 40 3.26 -13.52 -1.81
C ASN A 40 3.19 -13.47 -3.34
N LYS A 41 4.09 -12.74 -4.00
CA LYS A 41 4.25 -12.71 -5.47
C LYS A 41 3.06 -12.13 -6.24
N PHE A 42 2.23 -11.30 -5.62
CA PHE A 42 1.23 -10.52 -6.35
C PHE A 42 1.90 -9.45 -7.24
N ARG A 43 1.20 -9.10 -8.30
CA ARG A 43 1.61 -8.01 -9.22
C ARG A 43 1.22 -6.66 -8.61
N CYS A 44 2.07 -6.14 -7.75
CA CYS A 44 1.72 -5.04 -6.88
C CYS A 44 2.65 -3.84 -7.10
N ASP A 45 2.05 -2.66 -7.20
CA ASP A 45 2.71 -1.37 -7.22
C ASP A 45 2.38 -0.64 -5.90
N VAL A 46 3.38 -0.41 -5.06
CA VAL A 46 3.19 0.10 -3.71
C VAL A 46 3.70 1.53 -3.60
N ASN A 47 2.82 2.46 -3.22
CA ASN A 47 3.12 3.84 -2.92
C ASN A 47 4.00 4.52 -4.00
N PRO A 48 3.50 4.76 -5.23
CA PRO A 48 4.31 5.35 -6.32
C PRO A 48 4.91 6.72 -5.99
N PHE A 49 4.33 7.47 -5.09
CA PHE A 49 4.82 8.75 -4.57
C PHE A 49 5.52 8.62 -3.20
N GLY A 50 5.67 7.37 -2.70
CA GLY A 50 5.93 7.10 -1.30
C GLY A 50 4.68 7.30 -0.43
N ILE A 51 4.87 7.33 0.88
CA ILE A 51 3.77 7.41 1.84
C ILE A 51 3.02 8.74 1.70
N LEU A 52 1.70 8.66 1.48
CA LEU A 52 0.75 9.76 1.50
C LEU A 52 -0.33 9.49 2.54
N TYR A 53 -0.66 10.48 3.37
CA TYR A 53 -1.52 10.25 4.54
C TYR A 53 -2.95 10.73 4.37
N ASN A 54 -3.20 11.78 3.59
CA ASN A 54 -4.50 12.43 3.51
C ASN A 54 -5.17 12.22 2.14
N PRO A 55 -6.53 12.29 2.08
CA PRO A 55 -7.27 12.06 0.86
C PRO A 55 -6.86 12.94 -0.31
N LEU A 56 -6.60 14.23 -0.08
CA LEU A 56 -6.30 15.18 -1.16
C LEU A 56 -4.91 14.98 -1.77
N SER A 57 -3.90 14.63 -0.95
CA SER A 57 -2.58 14.32 -1.52
C SER A 57 -2.60 13.06 -2.39
N VAL A 58 -3.50 12.09 -2.08
CA VAL A 58 -3.70 10.92 -2.94
C VAL A 58 -4.45 11.29 -4.21
N VAL A 59 -5.48 12.15 -4.13
CA VAL A 59 -6.18 12.69 -5.31
C VAL A 59 -5.20 13.40 -6.24
N GLU A 60 -4.36 14.28 -5.69
CA GLU A 60 -3.35 14.99 -6.48
C GLU A 60 -2.36 14.04 -7.16
N ALA A 61 -1.90 13.01 -6.45
CA ALA A 61 -1.02 11.99 -7.03
C ALA A 61 -1.72 11.22 -8.17
N LEU A 62 -3.01 10.91 -8.04
CA LEU A 62 -3.79 10.25 -9.09
C LEU A 62 -3.99 11.17 -10.30
N TRP A 63 -4.23 12.47 -10.11
CA TRP A 63 -4.29 13.44 -11.20
C TRP A 63 -2.97 13.51 -11.97
N GLN A 64 -1.84 13.49 -11.29
CA GLN A 64 -0.52 13.50 -11.93
C GLN A 64 -0.25 12.22 -12.72
N ILE A 65 -0.70 11.06 -12.23
CA ILE A 65 -0.65 9.79 -12.99
C ILE A 65 -1.54 9.85 -14.23
N LEU A 66 -2.79 10.33 -14.10
CA LEU A 66 -3.75 10.46 -15.20
C LEU A 66 -3.28 11.41 -16.29
N SER A 67 -2.64 12.51 -15.92
CA SER A 67 -2.13 13.53 -16.85
C SER A 67 -0.76 13.19 -17.45
N HIS A 68 -0.15 12.06 -17.05
CA HIS A 68 1.23 11.72 -17.42
C HIS A 68 2.22 12.86 -17.15
N GLN A 69 2.08 13.49 -15.98
CA GLN A 69 2.91 14.64 -15.62
C GLN A 69 4.40 14.30 -15.65
N THR A 70 5.20 15.26 -16.08
CA THR A 70 6.66 15.20 -16.01
C THR A 70 7.15 16.32 -15.12
N TYR A 71 7.95 15.99 -14.13
CA TYR A 71 8.58 16.94 -13.21
C TYR A 71 9.81 17.58 -13.84
N MET A 72 9.95 18.88 -13.62
CA MET A 72 11.09 19.70 -14.04
C MET A 72 11.82 20.25 -12.80
N GLU A 73 12.96 20.90 -12.98
CA GLU A 73 13.77 21.40 -11.86
C GLU A 73 13.04 22.48 -11.03
N GLU A 74 12.18 23.28 -11.67
CA GLU A 74 11.32 24.28 -11.00
C GLU A 74 10.24 23.69 -10.09
N ASP A 75 9.93 22.39 -10.22
CA ASP A 75 9.00 21.66 -9.34
C ASP A 75 9.68 21.18 -8.06
N LEU A 76 11.01 21.26 -8.02
CA LEU A 76 11.80 20.85 -6.87
C LEU A 76 12.17 22.04 -5.99
N PHE A 77 12.57 21.73 -4.76
CA PHE A 77 13.20 22.69 -3.86
C PHE A 77 14.43 22.07 -3.18
N TYR A 78 15.39 22.90 -2.80
CA TYR A 78 16.60 22.45 -2.15
C TYR A 78 16.55 22.78 -0.66
N ALA A 79 16.75 21.80 0.20
CA ALA A 79 16.81 21.96 1.64
C ALA A 79 17.62 20.82 2.29
N GLY A 80 18.31 21.12 3.39
CA GLY A 80 19.05 20.13 4.16
C GLY A 80 20.08 19.32 3.38
N GLY A 81 20.65 19.90 2.31
CA GLY A 81 21.66 19.22 1.49
C GLY A 81 21.09 18.31 0.37
N CYS A 82 19.78 18.28 0.18
CA CYS A 82 19.09 17.45 -0.81
C CYS A 82 18.04 18.25 -1.60
N TRP A 83 17.74 17.76 -2.78
CA TRP A 83 16.61 18.17 -3.61
C TRP A 83 15.38 17.35 -3.25
N HIS A 84 14.22 17.99 -3.20
CA HIS A 84 12.93 17.42 -2.77
C HIS A 84 11.81 17.85 -3.70
N SER A 85 10.73 17.06 -3.74
CA SER A 85 9.43 17.45 -4.30
C SER A 85 8.40 17.54 -3.18
N TRP A 86 7.52 18.52 -3.23
CA TRP A 86 6.44 18.67 -2.24
C TRP A 86 5.41 17.53 -2.27
N MET A 87 5.31 16.82 -3.40
CA MET A 87 4.36 15.71 -3.54
C MET A 87 4.94 14.34 -3.16
N HIS A 88 6.27 14.19 -3.15
CA HIS A 88 6.91 12.90 -2.97
C HIS A 88 7.51 12.71 -1.57
N HIS A 89 7.48 11.48 -1.08
CA HIS A 89 8.15 11.12 0.17
C HIS A 89 9.67 11.29 0.06
N SER A 90 10.33 11.48 1.20
CA SER A 90 11.79 11.70 1.27
C SER A 90 12.65 10.59 0.65
N VAL A 91 12.09 9.42 0.38
CA VAL A 91 12.78 8.34 -0.34
C VAL A 91 13.19 8.74 -1.77
N PHE A 92 12.49 9.73 -2.36
CA PHE A 92 12.80 10.30 -3.67
C PHE A 92 13.82 11.46 -3.61
N SER A 93 14.16 11.92 -2.42
CA SER A 93 15.11 13.01 -2.24
C SER A 93 16.53 12.57 -2.63
N ALA A 94 17.28 13.47 -3.28
CA ALA A 94 18.64 13.17 -3.75
C ALA A 94 19.55 14.37 -3.60
N SER A 95 20.87 14.15 -3.63
CA SER A 95 21.88 15.20 -3.55
C SER A 95 21.96 16.08 -4.81
N THR A 96 21.40 15.61 -5.93
CA THR A 96 21.34 16.37 -7.19
C THR A 96 19.90 16.43 -7.71
N ALA A 97 19.52 17.55 -8.35
CA ALA A 97 18.22 17.70 -8.99
C ALA A 97 17.97 16.61 -10.04
N ALA A 98 18.97 16.32 -10.86
CA ALA A 98 18.89 15.31 -11.91
C ALA A 98 18.55 13.90 -11.36
N SER A 99 19.18 13.49 -10.26
CA SER A 99 18.88 12.18 -9.64
C SER A 99 17.47 12.14 -9.00
N CYS A 100 17.05 13.25 -8.39
CA CYS A 100 15.71 13.40 -7.82
C CYS A 100 14.66 13.30 -8.96
N LEU A 101 14.80 14.07 -10.01
CA LEU A 101 13.92 14.07 -11.18
C LEU A 101 13.88 12.70 -11.87
N SER A 102 15.02 12.07 -12.08
CA SER A 102 15.09 10.74 -12.70
C SER A 102 14.28 9.71 -11.88
N SER A 103 14.44 9.71 -10.56
CA SER A 103 13.69 8.81 -9.68
C SER A 103 12.18 9.07 -9.73
N ILE A 104 11.77 10.33 -9.64
CA ILE A 104 10.36 10.74 -9.67
C ILE A 104 9.73 10.41 -11.02
N ASN A 105 10.32 10.88 -12.12
CA ASN A 105 9.74 10.74 -13.45
C ASN A 105 9.67 9.27 -13.90
N THR A 106 10.72 8.48 -13.65
CA THR A 106 10.69 7.04 -13.93
C THR A 106 9.55 6.35 -13.19
N ARG A 107 9.37 6.70 -11.93
CA ARG A 107 8.34 6.07 -11.08
C ARG A 107 6.93 6.48 -11.51
N LEU A 108 6.74 7.74 -11.85
CA LEU A 108 5.49 8.30 -12.34
C LEU A 108 5.10 7.70 -13.71
N GLU A 109 6.06 7.58 -14.62
CA GLU A 109 5.86 6.94 -15.92
C GLU A 109 5.41 5.48 -15.77
N GLN A 110 6.04 4.71 -14.87
CA GLN A 110 5.65 3.34 -14.58
C GLN A 110 4.22 3.25 -14.03
N ALA A 111 3.85 4.12 -13.09
CA ALA A 111 2.51 4.15 -12.51
C ALA A 111 1.46 4.52 -13.57
N SER A 112 1.74 5.54 -14.40
CA SER A 112 0.84 5.98 -15.48
C SER A 112 0.66 4.89 -16.55
N ALA A 113 1.72 4.21 -16.96
CA ALA A 113 1.66 3.12 -17.93
C ALA A 113 0.89 1.89 -17.38
N GLY A 114 0.91 1.68 -16.06
CA GLY A 114 0.21 0.59 -15.38
C GLY A 114 -1.29 0.80 -15.21
N LEU A 115 -1.75 2.06 -15.11
CA LEU A 115 -3.11 2.44 -14.76
C LEU A 115 -4.21 1.82 -15.66
N PRO A 116 -4.08 1.79 -17.01
CA PRO A 116 -5.11 1.21 -17.88
C PRO A 116 -5.33 -0.30 -17.68
N GLN A 117 -4.38 -0.99 -17.06
CA GLN A 117 -4.42 -2.44 -16.87
C GLN A 117 -4.56 -2.83 -15.40
N LEU A 118 -4.87 -1.87 -14.54
CA LEU A 118 -5.00 -2.07 -13.11
C LEU A 118 -6.36 -2.73 -12.80
N ASP A 119 -6.35 -3.78 -11.98
CA ASP A 119 -7.59 -4.43 -11.53
C ASP A 119 -8.09 -3.80 -10.22
N TRP A 120 -7.15 -3.41 -9.34
CA TRP A 120 -7.45 -2.87 -8.04
C TRP A 120 -6.60 -1.65 -7.69
N LEU A 121 -7.27 -0.62 -7.17
CA LEU A 121 -6.64 0.52 -6.51
C LEU A 121 -6.99 0.46 -5.02
N VAL A 122 -6.01 0.22 -4.16
CA VAL A 122 -6.18 0.10 -2.70
C VAL A 122 -5.71 1.38 -2.03
N ILE A 123 -6.61 2.04 -1.33
CA ILE A 123 -6.37 3.36 -0.72
C ILE A 123 -6.45 3.26 0.79
N THR A 124 -5.37 3.65 1.48
CA THR A 124 -5.33 3.69 2.95
C THR A 124 -5.19 5.12 3.45
N TRP A 125 -6.28 5.73 3.86
CA TRP A 125 -6.22 7.08 4.45
C TRP A 125 -5.75 7.05 5.90
N GLY A 126 -4.76 7.88 6.21
CA GLY A 126 -4.19 8.02 7.56
C GLY A 126 -4.87 9.09 8.38
N THR A 127 -5.06 10.27 7.80
CA THR A 127 -5.58 11.46 8.47
C THR A 127 -6.40 12.33 7.51
N ALA A 128 -7.42 13.01 8.05
CA ALA A 128 -8.16 14.05 7.33
C ALA A 128 -7.48 15.43 7.40
N PHE A 129 -6.33 15.56 8.07
CA PHE A 129 -5.56 16.79 8.03
C PHE A 129 -4.69 16.83 6.78
N ALA A 130 -4.87 17.88 5.98
CA ALA A 130 -4.06 18.19 4.82
C ALA A 130 -3.20 19.43 5.05
N TYR A 131 -2.12 19.56 4.30
CA TYR A 131 -1.21 20.69 4.32
C TYR A 131 -1.19 21.34 2.95
N TRP A 132 -1.24 22.66 2.93
CA TRP A 132 -1.11 23.48 1.72
C TRP A 132 0.14 24.34 1.82
N LEU A 133 0.97 24.35 0.78
CA LEU A 133 2.06 25.30 0.65
C LEU A 133 1.46 26.67 0.36
N LYS A 134 1.66 27.64 1.27
CA LYS A 134 1.06 28.97 1.18
C LYS A 134 1.44 29.72 -0.10
N GLU A 135 2.69 29.61 -0.51
CA GLU A 135 3.23 30.32 -1.68
C GLU A 135 2.56 29.89 -2.98
N ARG A 136 2.28 28.59 -3.13
CA ARG A 136 1.72 28.02 -4.38
C ARG A 136 0.26 27.59 -4.26
N THR A 137 -0.34 27.72 -3.08
CA THR A 137 -1.72 27.26 -2.79
C THR A 137 -1.97 25.81 -3.25
N MET A 138 -0.98 24.94 -3.09
CA MET A 138 -1.04 23.54 -3.49
C MET A 138 -1.02 22.61 -2.29
N VAL A 139 -1.74 21.51 -2.38
CA VAL A 139 -1.65 20.42 -1.39
C VAL A 139 -0.28 19.78 -1.47
N VAL A 140 0.32 19.46 -0.32
CA VAL A 140 1.61 18.78 -0.25
C VAL A 140 1.47 17.35 0.28
N GLY A 141 2.20 16.44 -0.34
CA GLY A 141 2.32 15.05 0.13
C GLY A 141 3.29 14.92 1.30
N ASN A 142 4.34 15.74 1.33
CA ASN A 142 5.35 15.70 2.39
C ASN A 142 5.94 17.09 2.65
N CYS A 143 5.94 17.52 3.92
CA CYS A 143 6.50 18.81 4.33
C CYS A 143 8.04 18.77 4.47
N HIS A 144 8.71 17.63 4.35
CA HIS A 144 10.17 17.45 4.46
C HIS A 144 10.79 18.12 5.69
N LYS A 145 10.07 18.14 6.81
CA LYS A 145 10.48 18.81 8.07
C LYS A 145 10.76 20.32 7.91
N GLN A 146 10.22 20.94 6.85
CA GLN A 146 10.30 22.37 6.68
C GLN A 146 9.45 23.09 7.75
N PRO A 147 9.75 24.38 8.05
CA PRO A 147 9.03 25.15 9.06
C PRO A 147 7.51 25.16 8.83
N ASP A 148 6.74 24.96 9.89
CA ASP A 148 5.26 24.97 9.85
C ASP A 148 4.69 26.31 9.29
N SER A 149 5.47 27.42 9.41
CA SER A 149 5.10 28.71 8.86
C SER A 149 4.89 28.75 7.35
N LEU A 150 5.50 27.83 6.61
CA LEU A 150 5.33 27.70 5.14
C LEU A 150 3.99 27.12 4.75
N PHE A 151 3.29 26.47 5.68
CA PHE A 151 2.09 25.70 5.39
C PHE A 151 0.85 26.28 6.09
N THR A 152 -0.30 26.08 5.46
CA THR A 152 -1.60 26.08 6.14
C THR A 152 -1.99 24.63 6.37
N ARG A 153 -2.35 24.28 7.61
CA ARG A 153 -2.84 22.96 7.97
C ARG A 153 -4.32 23.04 8.31
N GLN A 154 -5.12 22.20 7.69
CA GLN A 154 -6.57 22.22 7.84
C GLN A 154 -7.12 20.80 7.97
N LEU A 155 -8.15 20.64 8.79
CA LEU A 155 -8.98 19.45 8.82
C LEU A 155 -9.96 19.53 7.65
N LEU A 156 -9.94 18.53 6.78
CA LEU A 156 -10.86 18.39 5.67
C LEU A 156 -12.26 18.04 6.18
N THR A 157 -13.27 18.53 5.50
CA THR A 157 -14.66 18.11 5.69
C THR A 157 -14.96 16.85 4.86
N VAL A 158 -16.04 16.16 5.20
CA VAL A 158 -16.53 14.99 4.43
C VAL A 158 -16.86 15.43 2.99
N GLU A 159 -17.52 16.59 2.84
CA GLU A 159 -17.93 17.13 1.53
C GLU A 159 -16.71 17.43 0.63
N GLU A 160 -15.68 18.08 1.16
CA GLU A 160 -14.43 18.33 0.42
C GLU A 160 -13.79 17.02 -0.07
N ILE A 161 -13.68 16.02 0.81
CA ILE A 161 -13.10 14.73 0.45
C ILE A 161 -13.92 14.04 -0.64
N VAL A 162 -15.23 13.94 -0.44
CA VAL A 162 -16.13 13.24 -1.39
C VAL A 162 -16.11 13.93 -2.75
N THR A 163 -16.21 15.25 -2.79
CA THR A 163 -16.22 16.03 -4.04
C THR A 163 -14.94 15.80 -4.85
N GLU A 164 -13.78 15.92 -4.23
CA GLU A 164 -12.50 15.74 -4.92
C GLU A 164 -12.29 14.29 -5.39
N TRP A 165 -12.72 13.33 -4.57
CA TRP A 165 -12.65 11.92 -4.95
C TRP A 165 -13.63 11.58 -6.07
N GLU A 166 -14.84 12.10 -6.10
CA GLU A 166 -15.77 11.88 -7.21
C GLU A 166 -15.20 12.39 -8.53
N CYS A 167 -14.55 13.56 -8.52
CA CYS A 167 -13.90 14.09 -9.71
C CYS A 167 -12.83 13.13 -10.26
N VAL A 168 -11.93 12.65 -9.41
CA VAL A 168 -10.85 11.74 -9.86
C VAL A 168 -11.40 10.36 -10.23
N LEU A 169 -12.44 9.86 -9.56
CA LEU A 169 -13.08 8.58 -9.88
C LEU A 169 -13.70 8.60 -11.28
N VAL A 170 -14.34 9.71 -11.69
CA VAL A 170 -14.87 9.86 -13.05
C VAL A 170 -13.75 9.76 -14.10
N GLU A 171 -12.61 10.41 -13.88
CA GLU A 171 -11.51 10.38 -14.83
C GLU A 171 -10.80 9.00 -14.85
N LEU A 172 -10.62 8.37 -13.68
CA LEU A 172 -10.08 7.01 -13.60
C LEU A 172 -10.91 6.02 -14.43
N ARG A 173 -12.23 6.14 -14.39
CA ARG A 173 -13.13 5.25 -15.17
C ARG A 173 -13.11 5.50 -16.66
N LYS A 174 -12.78 6.70 -17.12
CA LYS A 174 -12.55 6.94 -18.56
C LYS A 174 -11.35 6.20 -19.08
N VAL A 175 -10.30 6.06 -18.25
CA VAL A 175 -9.07 5.33 -18.59
C VAL A 175 -9.24 3.83 -18.35
N ASN A 176 -9.90 3.45 -17.26
CA ASN A 176 -10.08 2.05 -16.87
C ASN A 176 -11.49 1.84 -16.26
N PRO A 177 -12.49 1.48 -17.08
CA PRO A 177 -13.87 1.33 -16.61
C PRO A 177 -14.12 0.11 -15.71
N PHE A 178 -13.15 -0.81 -15.61
CA PHE A 178 -13.26 -2.02 -14.78
C PHE A 178 -12.47 -1.93 -13.47
N LEU A 179 -11.83 -0.80 -13.21
CA LEU A 179 -11.05 -0.56 -12.01
C LEU A 179 -11.93 -0.64 -10.76
N LYS A 180 -11.53 -1.50 -9.82
CA LYS A 180 -12.14 -1.58 -8.49
C LYS A 180 -11.31 -0.80 -7.49
N ILE A 181 -11.98 -0.12 -6.56
CA ILE A 181 -11.32 0.70 -5.55
C ILE A 181 -11.65 0.17 -4.17
N LEU A 182 -10.61 -0.10 -3.40
CA LEU A 182 -10.75 -0.58 -2.03
C LEU A 182 -10.21 0.48 -1.06
N PHE A 183 -11.11 1.09 -0.32
CA PHE A 183 -10.75 2.03 0.73
C PHE A 183 -10.53 1.32 2.07
N THR A 184 -9.63 1.87 2.85
CA THR A 184 -9.48 1.52 4.26
C THR A 184 -9.00 2.74 5.05
N VAL A 185 -9.38 2.84 6.31
CA VAL A 185 -8.87 3.85 7.24
C VAL A 185 -7.75 3.22 8.06
N SER A 186 -6.56 3.82 7.99
CA SER A 186 -5.36 3.33 8.66
C SER A 186 -5.60 3.08 10.16
N PRO A 187 -5.19 1.92 10.69
CA PRO A 187 -5.32 1.59 12.11
C PRO A 187 -4.34 2.37 13.00
N ILE A 188 -3.43 3.14 12.39
CA ILE A 188 -2.41 3.93 13.11
C ILE A 188 -3.03 5.18 13.71
N ARG A 189 -2.63 5.53 14.94
CA ARG A 189 -3.06 6.75 15.61
C ARG A 189 -2.10 7.91 15.34
N HIS A 190 -2.63 9.09 15.02
CA HIS A 190 -1.86 10.31 14.83
C HIS A 190 -1.87 11.16 16.10
N SER A 191 -0.81 11.06 16.89
CA SER A 191 -0.69 11.76 18.18
C SER A 191 -0.47 13.27 18.09
N LYS A 192 0.00 13.79 16.93
CA LYS A 192 0.22 15.23 16.70
C LYS A 192 -1.03 16.07 17.01
N ASP A 193 -2.23 15.53 16.78
CA ASP A 193 -3.50 16.22 16.96
C ASP A 193 -4.15 15.96 18.33
N GLY A 194 -3.44 15.24 19.19
CA GLY A 194 -4.03 14.64 20.38
C GLY A 194 -5.03 13.53 20.05
N MET A 195 -5.43 12.76 21.05
CA MET A 195 -6.31 11.61 20.80
C MET A 195 -7.72 12.03 20.34
N HIS A 196 -8.22 13.17 20.83
CA HIS A 196 -9.51 13.73 20.38
C HIS A 196 -9.45 14.17 18.92
N GLY A 197 -8.44 14.96 18.53
CA GLY A 197 -8.24 15.40 17.16
C GLY A 197 -8.05 14.21 16.19
N ASN A 198 -7.33 13.18 16.61
CA ASN A 198 -7.23 11.93 15.85
C ASN A 198 -8.61 11.28 15.64
N GLN A 199 -9.48 11.20 16.68
CA GLN A 199 -10.83 10.63 16.53
C GLN A 199 -11.70 11.44 15.56
N ILE A 200 -11.68 12.77 15.65
CA ILE A 200 -12.39 13.63 14.70
C ILE A 200 -11.92 13.39 13.27
N SER A 201 -10.58 13.35 13.07
CA SER A 201 -9.97 13.05 11.77
C SER A 201 -10.41 11.69 11.24
N LYS A 202 -10.34 10.63 12.06
CA LYS A 202 -10.76 9.27 11.65
C LYS A 202 -12.26 9.20 11.34
N SER A 203 -13.10 9.85 12.14
CA SER A 203 -14.55 9.91 11.90
C SER A 203 -14.86 10.58 10.57
N THR A 204 -14.16 11.67 10.22
CA THR A 204 -14.31 12.34 8.93
C THR A 204 -13.96 11.39 7.78
N LEU A 205 -12.85 10.63 7.91
CA LEU A 205 -12.45 9.68 6.88
C LEU A 205 -13.47 8.54 6.73
N LEU A 206 -13.97 7.99 7.84
CA LEU A 206 -14.97 6.92 7.83
C LEU A 206 -16.27 7.36 7.16
N LEU A 207 -16.77 8.55 7.48
CA LEU A 207 -17.97 9.11 6.85
C LEU A 207 -17.76 9.36 5.34
N ALA A 208 -16.59 9.86 4.95
CA ALA A 208 -16.28 10.07 3.54
C ALA A 208 -16.20 8.74 2.75
N VAL A 209 -15.58 7.70 3.33
CA VAL A 209 -15.53 6.37 2.70
C VAL A 209 -16.92 5.78 2.58
N ASP A 210 -17.74 5.84 3.63
CA ASP A 210 -19.12 5.34 3.61
C ASP A 210 -19.93 6.00 2.50
N GLU A 211 -19.82 7.33 2.36
CA GLU A 211 -20.48 8.08 1.29
C GLU A 211 -20.03 7.67 -0.11
N LEU A 212 -18.71 7.52 -0.33
CA LEU A 212 -18.16 7.07 -1.61
C LEU A 212 -18.60 5.64 -1.95
N CYS A 213 -18.56 4.71 -1.00
CA CYS A 213 -19.01 3.33 -1.22
C CYS A 213 -20.52 3.23 -1.48
N ARG A 214 -21.33 4.12 -0.91
CA ARG A 214 -22.77 4.17 -1.22
C ARG A 214 -23.08 4.74 -2.62
N ARG A 215 -22.27 5.68 -3.10
CA ARG A 215 -22.48 6.31 -4.40
C ARG A 215 -21.89 5.50 -5.56
N TRP A 216 -20.84 4.71 -5.31
CA TRP A 216 -20.07 4.01 -6.33
C TRP A 216 -19.99 2.52 -6.04
N SER A 217 -20.67 1.70 -6.86
CA SER A 217 -20.82 0.26 -6.66
C SER A 217 -19.52 -0.55 -6.82
N ASP A 218 -18.47 0.03 -7.37
CA ASP A 218 -17.13 -0.52 -7.54
C ASP A 218 -16.13 0.03 -6.52
N CYS A 219 -16.62 0.73 -5.49
CA CYS A 219 -15.88 1.13 -4.31
C CYS A 219 -16.25 0.24 -3.13
N TYR A 220 -15.25 -0.29 -2.45
CA TYR A 220 -15.35 -1.23 -1.34
C TYR A 220 -14.64 -0.68 -0.11
N TYR A 221 -14.96 -1.22 1.06
CA TYR A 221 -14.33 -0.83 2.32
C TYR A 221 -13.78 -2.03 3.09
N PHE A 222 -12.54 -1.93 3.59
CA PHE A 222 -11.95 -2.88 4.53
C PHE A 222 -11.79 -2.21 5.91
N PRO A 223 -12.40 -2.75 6.99
CA PRO A 223 -12.50 -2.09 8.29
C PRO A 223 -11.23 -2.27 9.14
N SER A 224 -10.05 -1.90 8.62
CA SER A 224 -8.79 -2.09 9.35
C SER A 224 -8.71 -1.26 10.64
N TYR A 225 -9.33 -0.07 10.64
CA TYR A 225 -9.37 0.78 11.82
C TYR A 225 -10.23 0.17 12.91
N GLU A 226 -11.41 -0.31 12.58
CA GLU A 226 -12.35 -0.93 13.51
C GLU A 226 -11.78 -2.23 14.08
N ILE A 227 -11.17 -3.08 13.25
CA ILE A 227 -10.51 -4.31 13.74
C ILE A 227 -9.47 -3.96 14.81
N MET A 228 -8.63 -2.95 14.56
CA MET A 228 -7.62 -2.54 15.54
C MET A 228 -8.21 -1.92 16.79
N MET A 229 -9.27 -1.07 16.66
CA MET A 229 -9.83 -0.32 17.78
C MET A 229 -10.82 -1.14 18.60
N ASP A 230 -11.60 -2.01 17.97
CA ASP A 230 -12.70 -2.72 18.64
C ASP A 230 -12.41 -4.18 18.91
N GLU A 231 -11.67 -4.86 18.04
CA GLU A 231 -11.35 -6.27 18.22
C GLU A 231 -10.01 -6.47 18.93
N LEU A 232 -8.98 -5.69 18.59
CA LEU A 232 -7.64 -5.76 19.15
C LEU A 232 -7.42 -4.72 20.27
N ARG A 233 -8.28 -4.70 21.27
CA ARG A 233 -8.33 -3.70 22.36
C ARG A 233 -7.25 -3.87 23.44
N ASP A 234 -6.05 -4.28 23.09
CA ASP A 234 -5.00 -4.53 24.06
C ASP A 234 -3.67 -3.94 23.57
N TYR A 235 -2.91 -3.28 24.44
CA TYR A 235 -1.64 -2.68 24.08
C TYR A 235 -0.59 -3.66 23.54
N ARG A 236 -0.71 -4.96 23.79
CA ARG A 236 0.15 -6.00 23.18
C ARG A 236 0.05 -6.05 21.65
N PHE A 237 -1.01 -5.48 21.07
CA PHE A 237 -1.21 -5.38 19.63
C PHE A 237 -0.62 -4.10 19.02
N TYR A 238 -0.01 -3.24 19.86
CA TYR A 238 0.70 -2.05 19.42
C TYR A 238 2.21 -2.29 19.44
N ALA A 239 2.94 -1.58 18.60
CA ALA A 239 4.40 -1.48 18.65
C ALA A 239 4.85 -0.68 19.88
N ASP A 240 6.16 -0.55 20.11
CA ASP A 240 6.73 0.11 21.29
C ASP A 240 6.31 1.58 21.43
N ASP A 241 5.94 2.24 20.34
CA ASP A 241 5.44 3.62 20.33
C ASP A 241 3.98 3.76 20.76
N MET A 242 3.26 2.65 20.96
CA MET A 242 1.83 2.57 21.34
C MET A 242 0.88 3.25 20.33
N LEU A 243 1.32 3.45 19.10
CA LEU A 243 0.57 4.10 18.03
C LEU A 243 0.44 3.22 16.79
N HIS A 244 1.54 2.54 16.40
CA HIS A 244 1.55 1.63 15.27
C HIS A 244 1.10 0.23 15.67
N PRO A 245 0.42 -0.52 14.78
CA PRO A 245 0.14 -1.93 15.01
C PRO A 245 1.44 -2.74 15.16
N SER A 246 1.46 -3.69 16.10
CA SER A 246 2.55 -4.65 16.23
C SER A 246 2.59 -5.61 15.03
N PRO A 247 3.70 -6.34 14.80
CA PRO A 247 3.75 -7.37 13.76
C PRO A 247 2.63 -8.42 13.87
N VAL A 248 2.23 -8.76 15.10
CA VAL A 248 1.11 -9.70 15.34
C VAL A 248 -0.22 -9.10 14.88
N ALA A 249 -0.45 -7.81 15.18
CA ALA A 249 -1.66 -7.12 14.73
C ALA A 249 -1.69 -6.98 13.20
N VAL A 250 -0.55 -6.65 12.56
CA VAL A 250 -0.43 -6.60 11.10
C VAL A 250 -0.74 -7.97 10.49
N SER A 251 -0.25 -9.07 11.07
CA SER A 251 -0.54 -10.43 10.60
C SER A 251 -2.03 -10.75 10.73
N TYR A 252 -2.67 -10.36 11.82
CA TYR A 252 -4.11 -10.58 12.02
C TYR A 252 -4.95 -9.75 11.04
N LEU A 253 -4.60 -8.48 10.83
CA LEU A 253 -5.25 -7.63 9.83
C LEU A 253 -5.10 -8.19 8.41
N TRP A 254 -3.95 -8.80 8.11
CA TRP A 254 -3.74 -9.51 6.86
C TRP A 254 -4.64 -10.74 6.72
N GLU A 255 -4.78 -11.56 7.77
CA GLU A 255 -5.71 -12.70 7.78
C GLU A 255 -7.15 -12.25 7.50
N CYS A 256 -7.63 -11.20 8.18
CA CYS A 256 -8.94 -10.61 7.94
C CYS A 256 -9.08 -10.09 6.49
N PHE A 257 -8.04 -9.42 5.97
CA PHE A 257 -8.02 -8.91 4.60
C PHE A 257 -8.14 -10.04 3.57
N THR A 258 -7.38 -11.11 3.75
CA THR A 258 -7.43 -12.28 2.85
C THR A 258 -8.77 -12.99 2.93
N GLU A 259 -9.35 -13.11 4.12
CA GLU A 259 -10.69 -13.67 4.32
C GLU A 259 -11.77 -12.87 3.57
N CYS A 260 -11.68 -11.53 3.58
CA CYS A 260 -12.63 -10.66 2.89
C CYS A 260 -12.52 -10.72 1.37
N TYR A 261 -11.30 -10.68 0.86
CA TYR A 261 -11.08 -10.33 -0.54
C TYR A 261 -10.43 -11.43 -1.39
N PHE A 262 -9.81 -12.46 -0.80
CA PHE A 262 -9.15 -13.48 -1.62
C PHE A 262 -10.08 -14.64 -1.95
N SER A 263 -9.98 -15.10 -3.19
CA SER A 263 -10.66 -16.33 -3.61
C SER A 263 -9.98 -17.57 -3.01
N LYS A 264 -10.70 -18.69 -2.99
CA LYS A 264 -10.11 -19.99 -2.60
C LYS A 264 -8.93 -20.39 -3.50
N GLU A 265 -8.98 -20.00 -4.77
CA GLU A 265 -7.89 -20.24 -5.73
C GLU A 265 -6.66 -19.41 -5.32
N THR A 266 -6.83 -18.13 -5.02
CA THR A 266 -5.77 -17.25 -4.53
C THR A 266 -5.12 -17.80 -3.26
N ASP A 267 -5.91 -18.26 -2.29
CA ASP A 267 -5.42 -18.90 -1.07
C ASP A 267 -4.61 -20.18 -1.37
N GLY A 268 -5.07 -20.96 -2.35
CA GLY A 268 -4.35 -22.16 -2.80
C GLY A 268 -2.98 -21.83 -3.38
N ILE A 269 -2.91 -20.80 -4.24
CA ILE A 269 -1.66 -20.32 -4.84
C ILE A 269 -0.69 -19.81 -3.76
N MET A 270 -1.18 -19.02 -2.81
CA MET A 270 -0.37 -18.52 -1.70
C MET A 270 0.20 -19.64 -0.84
N LYS A 271 -0.57 -20.71 -0.57
CA LYS A 271 -0.09 -21.88 0.16
C LYS A 271 1.02 -22.63 -0.61
N GLU A 272 0.82 -22.87 -1.92
CA GLU A 272 1.84 -23.48 -2.77
C GLU A 272 3.15 -22.67 -2.73
N TRP A 273 3.05 -21.34 -2.80
CA TRP A 273 4.20 -20.44 -2.71
C TRP A 273 4.84 -20.42 -1.31
N GLU A 274 4.04 -20.39 -0.26
CA GLU A 274 4.53 -20.38 1.12
C GLU A 274 5.36 -21.62 1.45
N ASP A 275 4.99 -22.80 0.95
CA ASP A 275 5.75 -24.03 1.11
C ASP A 275 7.13 -23.93 0.45
N ILE A 276 7.21 -23.31 -0.73
CA ILE A 276 8.49 -23.05 -1.42
C ILE A 276 9.31 -22.04 -0.62
N ARG A 277 8.70 -20.96 -0.18
CA ARG A 277 9.35 -19.88 0.60
C ARG A 277 9.95 -20.41 1.90
N LYS A 278 9.19 -21.24 2.64
CA LYS A 278 9.69 -21.92 3.86
C LYS A 278 10.86 -22.85 3.55
N ALA A 279 10.77 -23.61 2.48
CA ALA A 279 11.83 -24.50 2.06
C ALA A 279 13.12 -23.73 1.67
N LEU A 280 13.00 -22.59 0.99
CA LEU A 280 14.13 -21.71 0.65
C LEU A 280 14.77 -21.06 1.87
N ALA A 281 13.98 -20.72 2.90
CA ALA A 281 14.46 -20.14 4.15
C ALA A 281 15.17 -21.16 5.05
N HIS A 282 15.01 -22.46 4.79
CA HIS A 282 15.63 -23.51 5.58
C HIS A 282 17.16 -23.44 5.50
N LYS A 283 17.81 -23.43 6.66
CA LYS A 283 19.27 -23.49 6.80
C LYS A 283 19.68 -24.95 7.05
N PRO A 284 20.46 -25.57 6.14
CA PRO A 284 20.89 -26.95 6.34
C PRO A 284 21.94 -27.05 7.46
N PHE A 285 21.95 -28.14 8.16
CA PHE A 285 23.04 -28.47 9.09
C PHE A 285 24.35 -28.72 8.32
N ASN A 286 24.27 -29.39 7.16
CA ASN A 286 25.40 -29.60 6.25
C ASN A 286 24.98 -29.26 4.80
N ALA A 287 25.48 -28.13 4.30
CA ALA A 287 25.18 -27.63 2.97
C ALA A 287 25.71 -28.50 1.82
N GLN A 288 26.73 -29.35 2.09
CA GLN A 288 27.35 -30.22 1.09
C GLN A 288 26.76 -31.65 1.08
N SER A 289 25.76 -31.92 1.95
CA SER A 289 25.16 -33.25 2.03
C SER A 289 24.37 -33.60 0.77
N GLU A 290 24.42 -34.87 0.35
CA GLU A 290 23.61 -35.36 -0.77
C GLU A 290 22.11 -35.19 -0.51
N THR A 291 21.69 -35.35 0.74
CA THR A 291 20.32 -35.14 1.17
C THR A 291 19.87 -33.68 0.91
N TYR A 292 20.72 -32.70 1.20
CA TYR A 292 20.40 -31.28 0.95
C TYR A 292 20.40 -30.96 -0.55
N ARG A 293 21.29 -31.56 -1.34
CA ARG A 293 21.25 -31.42 -2.82
C ARG A 293 19.95 -31.99 -3.40
N LYS A 294 19.51 -33.16 -2.97
CA LYS A 294 18.20 -33.74 -3.36
C LYS A 294 17.04 -32.84 -2.96
N PHE A 295 17.07 -32.28 -1.75
CA PHE A 295 16.07 -31.31 -1.27
C PHE A 295 16.02 -30.06 -2.15
N LEU A 296 17.16 -29.43 -2.46
CA LEU A 296 17.21 -28.26 -3.36
C LEU A 296 16.68 -28.60 -4.76
N THR A 297 17.01 -29.76 -5.31
CA THR A 297 16.50 -30.22 -6.61
C THR A 297 14.97 -30.31 -6.60
N GLN A 298 14.38 -30.81 -5.51
CA GLN A 298 12.91 -30.84 -5.37
C GLN A 298 12.30 -29.44 -5.29
N ILE A 299 12.99 -28.48 -4.66
CA ILE A 299 12.53 -27.08 -4.64
C ILE A 299 12.57 -26.50 -6.06
N VAL A 300 13.64 -26.69 -6.82
CA VAL A 300 13.75 -26.24 -8.21
C VAL A 300 12.58 -26.77 -9.04
N LEU A 301 12.30 -28.08 -8.96
CA LEU A 301 11.17 -28.70 -9.67
C LEU A 301 9.81 -28.08 -9.26
N LYS A 302 9.62 -27.79 -7.99
CA LYS A 302 8.39 -27.11 -7.52
C LYS A 302 8.28 -25.68 -8.08
N ILE A 303 9.39 -24.92 -8.11
CA ILE A 303 9.44 -23.57 -8.67
C ILE A 303 9.12 -23.59 -10.17
N GLU A 304 9.73 -24.53 -10.92
CA GLU A 304 9.49 -24.68 -12.36
C GLU A 304 8.02 -25.00 -12.65
N ARG A 305 7.42 -25.94 -11.92
CA ARG A 305 5.98 -26.26 -12.04
C ARG A 305 5.10 -25.06 -11.73
N LEU A 306 5.44 -24.28 -10.69
CA LEU A 306 4.67 -23.09 -10.32
C LEU A 306 4.77 -22.02 -11.43
N LYS A 307 5.95 -21.84 -12.02
CA LYS A 307 6.20 -20.92 -13.14
C LYS A 307 5.45 -21.35 -14.41
N GLU A 308 5.38 -22.65 -14.71
CA GLU A 308 4.58 -23.18 -15.83
C GLU A 308 3.08 -22.96 -15.60
N LYS A 309 2.60 -23.20 -14.37
CA LYS A 309 1.19 -23.05 -13.99
C LYS A 309 0.76 -21.57 -13.96
N PHE A 310 1.66 -20.69 -13.53
CA PHE A 310 1.42 -19.25 -13.36
C PHE A 310 2.53 -18.43 -14.04
N PRO A 311 2.47 -18.21 -15.36
CA PRO A 311 3.54 -17.51 -16.11
C PRO A 311 3.83 -16.08 -15.66
N TYR A 312 2.92 -15.46 -14.91
CA TYR A 312 3.09 -14.11 -14.36
C TYR A 312 3.91 -14.07 -13.05
N PHE A 313 4.25 -15.24 -12.47
CA PHE A 313 5.14 -15.30 -11.30
C PHE A 313 6.58 -14.96 -11.70
N ASP A 314 7.15 -13.97 -11.07
CA ASP A 314 8.60 -13.72 -11.14
C ASP A 314 9.33 -14.55 -10.08
N LEU A 315 9.87 -15.69 -10.51
CA LEU A 315 10.60 -16.66 -9.67
C LEU A 315 12.06 -16.82 -10.09
N GLN A 316 12.55 -15.92 -10.94
CA GLN A 316 13.91 -16.03 -11.47
C GLN A 316 14.96 -15.94 -10.36
N LYS A 317 14.78 -15.03 -9.42
CA LYS A 317 15.66 -14.84 -8.27
C LYS A 317 15.75 -16.09 -7.39
N GLU A 318 14.65 -16.76 -7.14
CA GLU A 318 14.57 -17.97 -6.34
C GLU A 318 15.24 -19.16 -7.04
N LEU A 319 15.07 -19.29 -8.36
CA LEU A 319 15.78 -20.29 -9.16
C LEU A 319 17.29 -20.08 -9.10
N GLU A 320 17.76 -18.85 -9.32
CA GLU A 320 19.18 -18.51 -9.25
C GLU A 320 19.76 -18.80 -7.85
N GLN A 321 19.02 -18.51 -6.79
CA GLN A 321 19.41 -18.80 -5.43
C GLN A 321 19.57 -20.32 -5.18
N CYS A 322 18.64 -21.15 -5.68
CA CYS A 322 18.73 -22.59 -5.60
C CYS A 322 19.94 -23.13 -6.40
N GLN A 323 20.11 -22.64 -7.63
CA GLN A 323 21.21 -23.05 -8.51
C GLN A 323 22.58 -22.66 -7.93
N ALA A 324 22.70 -21.49 -7.32
CA ALA A 324 23.92 -21.07 -6.63
C ALA A 324 24.25 -22.01 -5.45
N ARG A 325 23.25 -22.42 -4.66
CA ARG A 325 23.43 -23.37 -3.53
C ARG A 325 23.74 -24.80 -4.00
N LEU A 326 23.29 -25.23 -5.18
CA LEU A 326 23.60 -26.53 -5.75
C LEU A 326 25.04 -26.66 -6.27
N LYS A 327 25.68 -25.52 -6.58
CA LYS A 327 27.08 -25.48 -7.06
C LYS A 327 28.13 -25.54 -5.95
N ILE A 328 27.73 -25.39 -4.69
CA ILE A 328 28.57 -25.47 -3.50
C ILE A 328 28.66 -26.95 -3.03
#